data_ebdac95d9426ce0b06910b96ed43d4ec
#
_entry.id   ebdac95d9426ce0b06910b96ed43d4ec
#
_cell.length_a   1.000
_cell.length_b   1.000
_cell.length_c   1.000
_cell.angle_alpha   90.00
_cell.angle_beta   90.00
_cell.angle_gamma   90.00
#
_symmetry.space_group_name_H-M   'P 1'
#
loop_
_entity.id
_entity.type
_entity.pdbx_description
1 polymer ?
#
loop_
_entity_poly.entity_id
_entity_poly.type
_entity_poly.pdbx_seq_one_letter_code
_entity_poly.pdbx_strand_id
1 'polypeptide(L)'
;MLKQDAMTPLYVQLMDTVEKDIKSGRYKPGDKIMTESEMAKTYGVSLITVRKAIGSLMEKGLVVRKQGKGTFVTKPKFSRNIKRLQSFSEMCEQMGVVPGAHMLENKIVDADGKIAERLGIETGSKVIYISRLRFAD
;
A
#
# COMPACT_ATOMS: atom_id res chain seq x y z
N MET A 1 -7.43 4.50 25.96
CA MET A 1 -8.83 4.92 26.13
C MET A 1 -9.05 6.23 25.40
N LEU A 2 -10.15 6.37 24.65
CA LEU A 2 -10.52 7.63 24.01
C LEU A 2 -10.99 8.63 25.06
N LYS A 3 -10.63 9.91 24.89
CA LYS A 3 -10.96 10.97 25.85
C LYS A 3 -12.24 11.69 25.37
N GLN A 4 -13.32 11.60 26.15
CA GLN A 4 -14.61 12.24 25.81
C GLN A 4 -14.56 13.77 25.91
N ASP A 5 -13.72 14.30 26.79
CA ASP A 5 -13.57 15.74 27.07
C ASP A 5 -12.45 16.43 26.25
N ALA A 6 -11.89 15.73 25.24
CA ALA A 6 -10.87 16.33 24.38
C ALA A 6 -11.50 17.20 23.28
N MET A 7 -10.83 18.29 22.88
CA MET A 7 -11.23 19.12 21.73
C MET A 7 -11.29 18.33 20.40
N THR A 8 -10.62 17.16 20.35
CA THR A 8 -10.58 16.29 19.17
C THR A 8 -11.81 15.36 19.15
N PRO A 9 -12.63 15.36 18.09
CA PRO A 9 -13.80 14.49 17.98
C PRO A 9 -13.47 13.01 18.16
N LEU A 10 -14.36 12.24 18.80
CA LEU A 10 -14.14 10.82 19.12
C LEU A 10 -13.83 9.96 17.88
N TYR A 11 -14.45 10.25 16.73
CA TYR A 11 -14.16 9.51 15.51
C TYR A 11 -12.74 9.73 14.99
N VAL A 12 -12.16 10.94 15.19
CA VAL A 12 -10.78 11.24 14.82
C VAL A 12 -9.82 10.47 15.74
N GLN A 13 -10.07 10.51 17.06
CA GLN A 13 -9.26 9.75 18.03
C GLN A 13 -9.27 8.25 17.72
N LEU A 14 -10.44 7.69 17.36
CA LEU A 14 -10.56 6.28 16.99
C LEU A 14 -9.83 5.99 15.68
N MET A 15 -9.98 6.84 14.67
CA MET A 15 -9.26 6.75 13.41
C MET A 15 -7.75 6.74 13.65
N ASP A 16 -7.23 7.69 14.43
CA ASP A 16 -5.79 7.80 14.74
C ASP A 16 -5.27 6.57 15.52
N THR A 17 -6.09 6.00 16.40
CA THR A 17 -5.75 4.79 17.15
C THR A 17 -5.59 3.60 16.20
N VAL A 18 -6.55 3.38 15.31
CA VAL A 18 -6.49 2.27 14.33
C VAL A 18 -5.37 2.51 13.31
N GLU A 19 -5.15 3.74 12.88
CA GLU A 19 -4.02 4.10 11.98
C GLU A 19 -2.67 3.80 12.63
N LYS A 20 -2.49 4.09 13.93
CA LYS A 20 -1.30 3.73 14.70
C LYS A 20 -1.12 2.22 14.81
N ASP A 21 -2.19 1.48 15.06
CA ASP A 21 -2.16 0.01 15.13
C ASP A 21 -1.74 -0.61 13.78
N ILE A 22 -2.16 -0.03 12.65
CA ILE A 22 -1.73 -0.44 11.31
C ILE A 22 -0.25 -0.11 11.10
N LYS A 23 0.18 1.13 11.41
CA LYS A 23 1.57 1.56 11.22
C LYS A 23 2.57 0.84 12.12
N SER A 24 2.16 0.45 13.32
CA SER A 24 2.99 -0.33 14.26
C SER A 24 3.08 -1.82 13.90
N GLY A 25 2.33 -2.28 12.87
CA GLY A 25 2.31 -3.68 12.45
C GLY A 25 1.42 -4.59 13.32
N ARG A 26 0.64 -4.02 14.26
CA ARG A 26 -0.37 -4.79 15.02
C ARG A 26 -1.44 -5.39 14.11
N TYR A 27 -1.83 -4.64 13.07
CA TYR A 27 -2.58 -5.14 11.93
C TYR A 27 -1.69 -5.15 10.70
N LYS A 28 -1.47 -6.33 10.14
CA LYS A 28 -0.69 -6.49 8.89
C LYS A 28 -1.54 -6.23 7.65
N PRO A 29 -0.95 -5.89 6.51
CA PRO A 29 -1.66 -5.79 5.24
C PRO A 29 -2.45 -7.06 4.91
N GLY A 30 -3.77 -6.90 4.74
CA GLY A 30 -4.71 -8.00 4.51
C GLY A 30 -5.40 -8.52 5.75
N ASP A 31 -5.00 -8.13 6.95
CA ASP A 31 -5.66 -8.53 8.19
C ASP A 31 -7.06 -7.93 8.28
N LYS A 32 -7.95 -8.69 8.90
CA LYS A 32 -9.28 -8.21 9.28
C LYS A 32 -9.15 -7.39 10.56
N ILE A 33 -9.65 -6.15 10.54
CA ILE A 33 -9.75 -5.34 11.75
C ILE A 33 -11.02 -5.69 12.53
N MET A 34 -11.12 -5.22 13.77
CA MET A 34 -12.33 -5.38 14.58
C MET A 34 -13.58 -4.98 13.81
N THR A 35 -14.68 -5.67 14.06
CA THR A 35 -15.99 -5.29 13.54
C THR A 35 -16.47 -3.97 14.15
N GLU A 36 -17.43 -3.31 13.50
CA GLU A 36 -18.02 -2.07 14.00
C GLU A 36 -18.56 -2.23 15.43
N SER A 37 -19.22 -3.35 15.70
CA SER A 37 -19.79 -3.65 17.03
C SER A 37 -18.71 -3.90 18.09
N GLU A 38 -17.64 -4.63 17.74
CA GLU A 38 -16.49 -4.84 18.62
C GLU A 38 -15.79 -3.52 18.93
N MET A 39 -15.55 -2.68 17.92
CA MET A 39 -14.97 -1.35 18.14
C MET A 39 -15.84 -0.47 19.02
N ALA A 40 -17.16 -0.42 18.78
CA ALA A 40 -18.08 0.36 19.59
C ALA A 40 -18.00 -0.05 21.06
N LYS A 41 -18.00 -1.36 21.33
CA LYS A 41 -17.88 -1.93 22.69
C LYS A 41 -16.51 -1.66 23.31
N THR A 42 -15.43 -1.90 22.57
CA THR A 42 -14.06 -1.78 23.08
C THR A 42 -13.68 -0.34 23.42
N TYR A 43 -14.10 0.62 22.59
CA TYR A 43 -13.76 2.03 22.74
C TYR A 43 -14.84 2.86 23.42
N GLY A 44 -15.99 2.29 23.74
CA GLY A 44 -17.09 2.97 24.43
C GLY A 44 -17.72 4.08 23.59
N VAL A 45 -17.87 3.90 22.28
CA VAL A 45 -18.40 4.88 21.34
C VAL A 45 -19.59 4.35 20.54
N SER A 46 -20.39 5.26 19.96
CA SER A 46 -21.54 4.86 19.16
C SER A 46 -21.11 4.20 17.82
N LEU A 47 -21.96 3.35 17.25
CA LEU A 47 -21.77 2.77 15.92
C LEU A 47 -21.58 3.84 14.83
N ILE A 48 -22.25 4.99 14.97
CA ILE A 48 -22.12 6.11 14.04
C ILE A 48 -20.71 6.68 14.09
N THR A 49 -20.14 6.83 15.28
CA THR A 49 -18.76 7.28 15.49
C THR A 49 -17.76 6.30 14.86
N VAL A 50 -17.97 4.99 15.06
CA VAL A 50 -17.13 3.94 14.44
C VAL A 50 -17.21 3.98 12.92
N ARG A 51 -18.42 4.07 12.36
CA ARG A 51 -18.62 4.14 10.89
C ARG A 51 -17.91 5.34 10.28
N LYS A 52 -17.98 6.50 10.95
CA LYS A 52 -17.28 7.72 10.51
C LYS A 52 -15.77 7.53 10.54
N ALA A 53 -15.22 6.93 11.61
CA ALA A 53 -13.79 6.63 11.71
C ALA A 53 -13.31 5.65 10.61
N ILE A 54 -14.06 4.55 10.39
CA ILE A 54 -13.77 3.59 9.31
C ILE A 54 -13.89 4.25 7.93
N GLY A 55 -14.89 5.09 7.71
CA GLY A 55 -15.03 5.86 6.47
C GLY A 55 -13.79 6.70 6.17
N SER A 56 -13.30 7.44 7.16
CA SER A 56 -12.07 8.24 7.02
C SER A 56 -10.82 7.39 6.79
N LEU A 57 -10.73 6.19 7.40
CA LEU A 57 -9.64 5.25 7.10
C LEU A 57 -9.72 4.69 5.67
N MET A 58 -10.94 4.49 5.14
CA MET A 58 -11.15 4.06 3.75
C MET A 58 -10.77 5.17 2.77
N GLU A 59 -11.13 6.43 3.03
CA GLU A 59 -10.73 7.60 2.25
C GLU A 59 -9.21 7.76 2.20
N LYS A 60 -8.52 7.50 3.32
CA LYS A 60 -7.05 7.44 3.39
C LYS A 60 -6.45 6.19 2.69
N GLY A 61 -7.27 5.26 2.22
CA GLY A 61 -6.83 4.02 1.59
C GLY A 61 -6.17 3.01 2.53
N LEU A 62 -6.30 3.19 3.85
CA LEU A 62 -5.70 2.32 4.87
C LEU A 62 -6.47 1.02 5.07
N VAL A 63 -7.78 1.03 4.85
CA VAL A 63 -8.64 -0.14 4.97
C VAL A 63 -9.62 -0.23 3.80
N VAL A 64 -10.10 -1.44 3.53
CA VAL A 64 -11.13 -1.73 2.51
C VAL A 64 -12.25 -2.57 3.12
N ARG A 65 -13.50 -2.20 2.86
CA ARG A 65 -14.67 -2.99 3.25
C ARG A 65 -14.94 -4.06 2.20
N LYS A 66 -15.11 -5.30 2.65
CA LYS A 66 -15.59 -6.42 1.82
C LYS A 66 -16.98 -6.81 2.33
N GLN A 67 -17.99 -6.66 1.47
CA GLN A 67 -19.37 -6.94 1.82
C GLN A 67 -19.52 -8.36 2.39
N GLY A 68 -20.23 -8.51 3.51
CA GLY A 68 -20.44 -9.78 4.21
C GLY A 68 -19.21 -10.35 4.93
N LYS A 69 -17.99 -9.85 4.65
CA LYS A 69 -16.73 -10.40 5.20
C LYS A 69 -16.10 -9.53 6.29
N GLY A 70 -16.32 -8.21 6.22
CA GLY A 70 -15.78 -7.25 7.18
C GLY A 70 -14.88 -6.20 6.55
N THR A 71 -14.10 -5.52 7.40
CA THR A 71 -13.13 -4.49 7.00
C THR A 71 -11.71 -5.03 7.16
N PHE A 72 -10.88 -4.81 6.16
CA PHE A 72 -9.53 -5.37 6.08
C PHE A 72 -8.52 -4.26 5.84
N VAL A 73 -7.32 -4.40 6.39
CA VAL A 73 -6.20 -3.52 6.08
C VAL A 73 -5.84 -3.65 4.60
N THR A 74 -5.70 -2.53 3.93
CA THR A 74 -5.38 -2.49 2.52
C THR A 74 -3.97 -3.05 2.30
N LYS A 75 -3.84 -3.98 1.36
CA LYS A 75 -2.52 -4.37 0.87
C LYS A 75 -1.94 -3.19 0.09
N PRO A 76 -0.70 -2.80 0.36
CA PRO A 76 -0.09 -1.71 -0.38
C PRO A 76 -0.14 -2.00 -1.87
N LYS A 77 -0.79 -1.12 -2.62
CA LYS A 77 -0.70 -1.15 -4.09
C LYS A 77 0.60 -0.47 -4.46
N PHE A 78 1.43 -1.13 -5.26
CA PHE A 78 2.60 -0.52 -5.86
C PHE A 78 2.14 0.63 -6.78
N SER A 79 2.05 1.83 -6.22
CA SER A 79 1.79 3.04 -6.99
C SER A 79 3.13 3.72 -7.23
N ARG A 80 3.61 3.65 -8.47
CA ARG A 80 4.78 4.42 -8.88
C ARG A 80 4.43 5.90 -8.86
N ASN A 81 4.96 6.62 -7.89
CA ASN A 81 4.92 8.07 -7.92
C ASN A 81 6.00 8.55 -8.92
N ILE A 82 5.58 8.82 -10.16
CA ILE A 82 6.47 9.22 -11.27
C ILE A 82 7.22 10.54 -10.98
N LYS A 83 6.83 11.29 -9.95
CA LYS A 83 7.48 12.55 -9.55
C LYS A 83 8.80 12.34 -8.79
N ARG A 84 9.14 11.13 -8.37
CA ARG A 84 10.43 10.81 -7.73
C ARG A 84 11.04 9.59 -8.40
N LEU A 85 12.29 9.72 -8.84
CA LEU A 85 13.09 8.60 -9.31
C LEU A 85 13.44 7.74 -8.08
N GLN A 86 12.64 6.71 -7.83
CA GLN A 86 12.91 5.73 -6.77
C GLN A 86 13.12 4.36 -7.38
N SER A 87 14.12 3.65 -6.88
CA SER A 87 14.32 2.25 -7.25
C SER A 87 13.21 1.37 -6.66
N PHE A 88 12.98 0.21 -7.25
CA PHE A 88 12.03 -0.76 -6.71
C PHE A 88 12.40 -1.21 -5.28
N SER A 89 13.70 -1.35 -5.00
CA SER A 89 14.20 -1.75 -3.68
C SER A 89 13.91 -0.69 -2.64
N GLU A 90 14.22 0.58 -2.90
CA GLU A 90 13.89 1.70 -1.98
C GLU A 90 12.39 1.80 -1.71
N MET A 91 11.57 1.53 -2.72
CA MET A 91 10.12 1.53 -2.54
C MET A 91 9.67 0.38 -1.63
N CYS A 92 10.24 -0.82 -1.77
CA CYS A 92 9.97 -1.95 -0.89
C CYS A 92 10.41 -1.68 0.54
N GLU A 93 11.60 -1.11 0.75
CA GLU A 93 12.11 -0.73 2.08
C GLU A 93 11.18 0.25 2.78
N GLN A 94 10.70 1.30 2.07
CA GLN A 94 9.72 2.25 2.63
C GLN A 94 8.39 1.61 3.01
N MET A 95 8.02 0.51 2.34
CA MET A 95 6.81 -0.27 2.61
C MET A 95 7.01 -1.37 3.64
N GLY A 96 8.24 -1.56 4.13
CA GLY A 96 8.60 -2.60 5.10
C GLY A 96 8.46 -4.02 4.52
N VAL A 97 8.62 -4.19 3.21
CA VAL A 97 8.57 -5.48 2.50
C VAL A 97 9.92 -5.79 1.87
N VAL A 98 10.24 -7.07 1.74
CA VAL A 98 11.52 -7.51 1.18
C VAL A 98 11.44 -7.52 -0.35
N PRO A 99 12.33 -6.78 -1.06
CA PRO A 99 12.36 -6.81 -2.51
C PRO A 99 12.99 -8.10 -3.02
N GLY A 100 12.35 -8.71 -4.02
CA GLY A 100 12.90 -9.86 -4.73
C GLY A 100 12.82 -9.68 -6.25
N ALA A 101 13.63 -10.45 -6.99
CA ALA A 101 13.59 -10.48 -8.44
C ALA A 101 13.94 -11.88 -8.96
N HIS A 102 13.19 -12.33 -9.95
CA HIS A 102 13.53 -13.51 -10.74
C HIS A 102 13.88 -13.09 -12.15
N MET A 103 15.08 -13.42 -12.62
CA MET A 103 15.54 -13.13 -13.97
C MET A 103 14.84 -14.10 -14.93
N LEU A 104 14.07 -13.55 -15.88
CA LEU A 104 13.39 -14.33 -16.92
C LEU A 104 14.29 -14.46 -18.15
N GLU A 105 14.83 -13.34 -18.62
CA GLU A 105 15.73 -13.30 -19.77
C GLU A 105 16.83 -12.26 -19.57
N ASN A 106 18.03 -12.60 -20.05
CA ASN A 106 19.15 -11.68 -20.17
C ASN A 106 19.94 -12.07 -21.42
N LYS A 107 19.88 -11.23 -22.45
CA LYS A 107 20.53 -11.53 -23.74
C LYS A 107 20.94 -10.26 -24.47
N ILE A 108 21.93 -10.38 -25.36
CA ILE A 108 22.30 -9.32 -26.28
C ILE A 108 21.46 -9.50 -27.54
N VAL A 109 20.82 -8.43 -27.99
CA VAL A 109 19.98 -8.38 -29.22
C VAL A 109 20.35 -7.18 -30.06
N ASP A 110 20.00 -7.22 -31.33
CA ASP A 110 20.11 -6.06 -32.22
C ASP A 110 18.92 -5.13 -32.00
N ALA A 111 19.18 -3.84 -31.88
CA ALA A 111 18.14 -2.82 -31.74
C ALA A 111 17.32 -2.73 -33.02
N ASP A 112 16.02 -3.01 -32.95
CA ASP A 112 15.09 -2.67 -34.03
C ASP A 112 14.87 -1.14 -34.14
N GLY A 113 14.18 -0.69 -35.19
CA GLY A 113 13.97 0.73 -35.43
C GLY A 113 13.29 1.47 -34.27
N LYS A 114 12.38 0.81 -33.50
CA LYS A 114 11.70 1.43 -32.36
C LYS A 114 12.61 1.53 -31.14
N ILE A 115 13.41 0.50 -30.91
CA ILE A 115 14.39 0.50 -29.81
C ILE A 115 15.47 1.53 -30.09
N ALA A 116 15.98 1.56 -31.33
CA ALA A 116 17.00 2.49 -31.78
C ALA A 116 16.56 3.94 -31.59
N GLU A 117 15.36 4.28 -32.04
CA GLU A 117 14.78 5.62 -31.87
C GLU A 117 14.65 6.03 -30.39
N ARG A 118 14.16 5.12 -29.54
CA ARG A 118 13.98 5.39 -28.10
C ARG A 118 15.28 5.55 -27.32
N LEU A 119 16.32 4.86 -27.74
CA LEU A 119 17.64 4.89 -27.10
C LEU A 119 18.57 5.94 -27.73
N GLY A 120 18.20 6.55 -28.87
CA GLY A 120 19.02 7.52 -29.59
C GLY A 120 20.29 6.86 -30.19
N ILE A 121 20.19 5.60 -30.66
CA ILE A 121 21.29 4.83 -31.26
C ILE A 121 20.93 4.39 -32.68
N GLU A 122 21.90 3.87 -33.42
CA GLU A 122 21.66 3.34 -34.76
C GLU A 122 20.91 1.99 -34.73
N THR A 123 20.02 1.79 -35.72
CA THR A 123 19.36 0.49 -35.92
C THR A 123 20.39 -0.61 -36.13
N GLY A 124 20.23 -1.74 -35.49
CA GLY A 124 21.20 -2.85 -35.52
C GLY A 124 22.30 -2.76 -34.45
N SER A 125 22.38 -1.67 -33.69
CA SER A 125 23.30 -1.59 -32.55
C SER A 125 23.02 -2.68 -31.53
N LYS A 126 24.06 -3.25 -30.92
CA LYS A 126 23.92 -4.26 -29.86
C LYS A 126 23.42 -3.63 -28.57
N VAL A 127 22.36 -4.17 -28.03
CA VAL A 127 21.77 -3.75 -26.75
C VAL A 127 21.54 -4.94 -25.83
N ILE A 128 21.58 -4.72 -24.54
CA ILE A 128 21.26 -5.73 -23.54
C ILE A 128 19.75 -5.73 -23.30
N TYR A 129 19.10 -6.84 -23.59
CA TYR A 129 17.71 -7.09 -23.26
C TYR A 129 17.62 -7.78 -21.91
N ILE A 130 16.92 -7.16 -20.94
CA ILE A 130 16.70 -7.73 -19.61
C ILE A 130 15.19 -7.79 -19.34
N SER A 131 14.69 -9.00 -19.10
CA SER A 131 13.35 -9.26 -18.61
C SER A 131 13.40 -9.91 -17.23
N ARG A 132 12.72 -9.32 -16.24
CA ARG A 132 12.70 -9.86 -14.89
C ARG A 132 11.35 -9.65 -14.22
N LEU A 133 10.90 -10.65 -13.47
CA LEU A 133 9.79 -10.57 -12.57
C LEU A 133 10.28 -10.00 -11.24
N ARG A 134 9.62 -8.95 -10.72
CA ARG A 134 9.91 -8.40 -9.41
C ARG A 134 8.74 -8.69 -8.47
N PHE A 135 9.06 -9.03 -7.23
CA PHE A 135 8.10 -9.31 -6.18
C PHE A 135 8.52 -8.63 -4.87
N ALA A 136 7.56 -8.48 -3.98
CA ALA A 136 7.74 -7.88 -2.66
C ALA A 136 6.94 -8.74 -1.68
N ASP A 137 7.62 -9.39 -0.75
CA ASP A 137 7.08 -10.30 0.27
C ASP A 137 7.31 -9.76 1.68
#